data_9932514bf645d1d2d07285750d8bc436
#
_entry.id   9932514bf645d1d2d07285750d8bc436
#
_cell.length_a   1.000
_cell.length_b   1.000
_cell.length_c   1.000
_cell.angle_alpha   90.00
_cell.angle_beta   90.00
_cell.angle_gamma   90.00
#
_symmetry.space_group_name_H-M   'P 1'
#
loop_
_entity.id
_entity.type
_entity.pdbx_description
1 polymer ?
#
loop_
_entity_poly.entity_id
_entity_poly.type
_entity_poly.pdbx_seq_one_letter_code
_entity_poly.pdbx_strand_id
1 'polypeptide(L)'
;HLDIATEVFSHVQCVKTRVNLAVVSKLWRDASKPVAAYPRTFDFDAFPDVSDWMRGRAIVGLLDNDEALSLPHERVVGLLGETAKDVCNYAAELGSVRLLKWARENNLDWSTYTCESAATYGHLSALKYLHENGCPWDSYTCFRAAYYECWDCLQYAVDNKCPGWERYAKEYAWRLR
;
A
#
# COMPACT_ATOMS: atom_id res chain seq x y z
N HIS A 1 -9.74 11.09 20.12
CA HIS A 1 -8.81 10.49 19.13
C HIS A 1 -7.35 10.50 19.64
N LEU A 2 -6.94 11.50 20.44
CA LEU A 2 -5.61 11.53 21.06
C LEU A 2 -5.43 10.40 22.11
N ASP A 3 -6.50 10.06 22.82
CA ASP A 3 -6.48 9.06 23.90
C ASP A 3 -6.23 7.64 23.36
N ILE A 4 -6.84 7.28 22.23
CA ILE A 4 -6.66 5.96 21.61
C ILE A 4 -5.21 5.77 21.14
N ALA A 5 -4.61 6.80 20.53
CA ALA A 5 -3.21 6.73 20.10
C ALA A 5 -2.28 6.54 21.31
N THR A 6 -2.52 7.25 22.40
CA THR A 6 -1.73 7.16 23.63
C THR A 6 -1.89 5.79 24.30
N GLU A 7 -3.09 5.20 24.29
CA GLU A 7 -3.38 3.88 24.84
C GLU A 7 -2.72 2.77 24.02
N VAL A 8 -2.79 2.85 22.68
CA VAL A 8 -2.08 1.94 21.78
C VAL A 8 -0.56 2.02 21.98
N PHE A 9 -0.01 3.22 22.18
CA PHE A 9 1.41 3.42 22.46
C PHE A 9 1.88 2.74 23.76
N SER A 10 1.06 2.75 24.79
CA SER A 10 1.42 2.17 26.10
C SER A 10 1.52 0.63 26.06
N HIS A 11 0.79 -0.03 25.16
CA HIS A 11 0.72 -1.50 25.04
C HIS A 11 1.72 -2.09 24.04
N VAL A 12 2.44 -1.27 23.25
CA VAL A 12 3.41 -1.76 22.27
C VAL A 12 4.77 -1.98 22.92
N GLN A 13 5.16 -3.23 23.07
CA GLN A 13 6.42 -3.62 23.73
C GLN A 13 7.67 -3.47 22.82
N CYS A 14 7.50 -3.44 21.49
CA CYS A 14 8.61 -3.35 20.57
C CYS A 14 9.00 -1.90 20.25
N VAL A 15 10.26 -1.54 20.49
CA VAL A 15 10.79 -0.19 20.22
C VAL A 15 10.61 0.21 18.75
N LYS A 16 10.85 -0.71 17.80
CA LYS A 16 10.62 -0.46 16.36
C LYS A 16 9.16 -0.10 16.06
N THR A 17 8.22 -0.84 16.65
CA THR A 17 6.79 -0.59 16.46
C THR A 17 6.37 0.74 17.10
N ARG A 18 6.96 1.10 18.26
CA ARG A 18 6.73 2.40 18.91
C ARG A 18 7.23 3.56 18.05
N VAL A 19 8.41 3.44 17.46
CA VAL A 19 8.97 4.44 16.54
C VAL A 19 8.09 4.60 15.31
N ASN A 20 7.63 3.50 14.73
CA ASN A 20 6.71 3.53 13.58
C ASN A 20 5.38 4.20 13.92
N LEU A 21 4.79 3.88 15.08
CA LEU A 21 3.57 4.52 15.56
C LEU A 21 3.80 6.00 15.86
N ALA A 22 4.98 6.39 16.36
CA ALA A 22 5.34 7.79 16.60
C ALA A 22 5.44 8.58 15.31
N VAL A 23 6.07 8.00 14.27
CA VAL A 23 6.15 8.60 12.93
C VAL A 23 4.74 8.74 12.35
N VAL A 24 3.94 7.67 12.35
CA VAL A 24 2.57 7.69 11.86
C VAL A 24 1.71 8.69 12.63
N SER A 25 1.81 8.78 13.95
CA SER A 25 1.02 9.73 14.75
C SER A 25 1.46 11.19 14.56
N LYS A 26 2.76 11.44 14.32
CA LYS A 26 3.26 12.78 13.96
C LYS A 26 2.77 13.19 12.58
N LEU A 27 2.89 12.29 11.60
CA LEU A 27 2.37 12.49 10.25
C LEU A 27 0.85 12.70 10.28
N TRP A 28 0.10 11.97 11.10
CA TRP A 28 -1.35 12.12 11.24
C TRP A 28 -1.75 13.45 11.86
N ARG A 29 -1.00 13.92 12.87
CA ARG A 29 -1.20 15.26 13.44
C ARG A 29 -0.89 16.37 12.44
N ASP A 30 0.11 16.16 11.61
CA ASP A 30 0.48 17.12 10.58
C ASP A 30 -0.54 17.09 9.42
N ALA A 31 -1.07 15.92 9.05
CA ALA A 31 -2.13 15.75 8.05
C ALA A 31 -3.50 16.33 8.48
N SER A 32 -3.76 16.43 9.78
CA SER A 32 -5.01 17.05 10.30
C SER A 32 -4.99 18.60 10.34
N LYS A 33 -3.86 19.21 9.97
CA LYS A 33 -3.75 20.68 9.86
C LYS A 33 -4.33 21.17 8.54
N PRO A 34 -4.84 22.41 8.48
CA PRO A 34 -5.27 23.02 7.21
C PRO A 34 -4.17 22.90 6.16
N VAL A 35 -4.56 22.70 4.90
CA VAL A 35 -3.65 22.48 3.74
C VAL A 35 -2.51 23.51 3.66
N ALA A 36 -2.74 24.75 4.12
CA ALA A 36 -1.72 25.80 4.20
C ALA A 36 -0.60 25.53 5.24
N ALA A 37 -0.81 24.58 6.16
CA ALA A 37 0.11 24.28 7.26
C ALA A 37 0.91 22.98 7.04
N TYR A 38 0.72 22.26 5.92
CA TYR A 38 1.55 21.11 5.61
C TYR A 38 3.00 21.56 5.41
N PRO A 39 3.98 20.96 6.12
CA PRO A 39 5.38 21.20 5.83
C PRO A 39 5.66 20.83 4.38
N ARG A 40 6.47 21.63 3.69
CA ARG A 40 6.86 21.36 2.30
C ARG A 40 7.63 20.07 2.12
N THR A 41 8.19 19.54 3.21
CA THR A 41 8.93 18.29 3.27
C THR A 41 8.70 17.62 4.63
N PHE A 42 8.48 16.31 4.65
CA PHE A 42 8.53 15.53 5.89
C PHE A 42 9.99 15.29 6.24
N ASP A 43 10.41 15.78 7.41
CA ASP A 43 11.75 15.50 7.92
C ASP A 43 11.80 14.08 8.50
N PHE A 44 12.16 13.11 7.65
CA PHE A 44 12.39 11.72 8.07
C PHE A 44 13.79 11.51 8.62
N ASP A 45 14.72 12.46 8.47
CA ASP A 45 16.08 12.36 8.98
C ASP A 45 16.11 12.38 10.50
N ALA A 46 15.04 12.87 11.12
CA ALA A 46 14.82 12.76 12.56
C ALA A 46 14.58 11.30 13.05
N PHE A 47 14.43 10.33 12.13
CA PHE A 47 14.17 8.92 12.45
C PHE A 47 15.05 7.99 11.59
N PRO A 48 16.36 7.94 11.82
CA PRO A 48 17.32 7.21 10.99
C PRO A 48 17.06 5.68 10.96
N ASP A 49 16.40 5.15 11.98
CA ASP A 49 16.11 3.70 12.09
C ASP A 49 14.87 3.22 11.32
N VAL A 50 14.15 4.14 10.68
CA VAL A 50 12.95 3.79 9.89
C VAL A 50 13.38 3.51 8.45
N SER A 51 13.16 2.29 7.97
CA SER A 51 13.47 1.93 6.59
C SER A 51 12.69 2.77 5.58
N ASP A 52 13.26 3.02 4.42
CA ASP A 52 12.61 3.80 3.34
C ASP A 52 11.27 3.21 2.93
N TRP A 53 11.14 1.86 2.95
CA TRP A 53 9.87 1.18 2.72
C TRP A 53 8.80 1.57 3.74
N MET A 54 9.14 1.60 5.05
CA MET A 54 8.19 2.00 6.11
C MET A 54 7.78 3.46 5.96
N ARG A 55 8.72 4.33 5.60
CA ARG A 55 8.46 5.75 5.33
C ARG A 55 7.50 5.92 4.17
N GLY A 56 7.79 5.27 3.03
CA GLY A 56 6.97 5.30 1.83
C GLY A 56 5.54 4.83 2.11
N ARG A 57 5.40 3.67 2.76
CA ARG A 57 4.09 3.12 3.13
C ARG A 57 3.29 4.04 4.07
N ALA A 58 3.95 4.67 5.04
CA ALA A 58 3.31 5.61 5.96
C ALA A 58 2.83 6.87 5.25
N ILE A 59 3.65 7.47 4.37
CA ILE A 59 3.29 8.66 3.59
C ILE A 59 2.09 8.35 2.69
N VAL A 60 2.15 7.24 1.95
CA VAL A 60 1.08 6.82 1.04
C VAL A 60 -0.21 6.55 1.80
N GLY A 61 -0.14 5.91 2.98
CA GLY A 61 -1.30 5.70 3.84
C GLY A 61 -1.94 6.98 4.36
N LEU A 62 -1.15 8.04 4.59
CA LEU A 62 -1.66 9.35 4.99
C LEU A 62 -2.34 10.10 3.83
N LEU A 63 -1.88 9.88 2.61
CA LEU A 63 -2.46 10.47 1.42
C LEU A 63 -3.73 9.74 0.96
N ASP A 64 -4.05 8.58 1.54
CA ASP A 64 -5.24 7.80 1.22
C ASP A 64 -6.52 8.39 1.86
N ASN A 65 -6.78 9.66 1.57
CA ASN A 65 -8.00 10.36 1.98
C ASN A 65 -8.42 11.36 0.89
N ASP A 66 -9.73 11.71 0.87
CA ASP A 66 -10.30 12.54 -0.17
C ASP A 66 -9.74 13.97 -0.19
N GLU A 67 -9.40 14.53 0.97
CA GLU A 67 -8.83 15.86 1.10
C GLU A 67 -7.43 15.92 0.46
N ALA A 68 -6.56 14.96 0.77
CA ALA A 68 -5.22 14.91 0.21
C ALA A 68 -5.24 14.65 -1.31
N LEU A 69 -6.11 13.76 -1.79
CA LEU A 69 -6.22 13.41 -3.21
C LEU A 69 -6.92 14.51 -4.04
N SER A 70 -7.60 15.47 -3.40
CA SER A 70 -8.16 16.66 -4.07
C SER A 70 -7.12 17.75 -4.33
N LEU A 71 -5.91 17.63 -3.75
CA LEU A 71 -4.82 18.57 -3.99
C LEU A 71 -4.31 18.47 -5.44
N PRO A 72 -3.73 19.57 -5.97
CA PRO A 72 -3.05 19.52 -7.27
C PRO A 72 -2.00 18.40 -7.30
N HIS A 73 -1.95 17.66 -8.42
CA HIS A 73 -1.04 16.53 -8.62
C HIS A 73 0.41 16.84 -8.21
N GLU A 74 0.94 17.99 -8.67
CA GLU A 74 2.32 18.41 -8.36
C GLU A 74 2.57 18.53 -6.86
N ARG A 75 1.56 18.93 -6.10
CA ARG A 75 1.67 19.04 -4.66
C ARG A 75 1.69 17.67 -3.98
N VAL A 76 0.84 16.75 -4.41
CA VAL A 76 0.82 15.38 -3.89
C VAL A 76 2.13 14.67 -4.22
N VAL A 77 2.61 14.79 -5.45
CA VAL A 77 3.92 14.23 -5.86
C VAL A 77 5.07 14.87 -5.06
N GLY A 78 5.00 16.18 -4.80
CA GLY A 78 5.97 16.86 -3.94
C GLY A 78 5.99 16.34 -2.50
N LEU A 79 4.84 15.95 -1.95
CA LEU A 79 4.72 15.31 -0.63
C LEU A 79 5.25 13.88 -0.64
N LEU A 80 5.03 13.14 -1.74
CA LEU A 80 5.54 11.79 -1.93
C LEU A 80 7.07 11.77 -2.08
N GLY A 81 7.67 12.80 -2.72
CA GLY A 81 9.10 12.84 -3.00
C GLY A 81 9.56 11.59 -3.75
N GLU A 82 10.65 10.96 -3.31
CA GLU A 82 11.18 9.72 -3.90
C GLU A 82 10.20 8.53 -3.86
N THR A 83 9.21 8.55 -2.97
CA THR A 83 8.21 7.48 -2.89
C THR A 83 7.17 7.52 -4.00
N ALA A 84 7.13 8.61 -4.80
CA ALA A 84 6.18 8.75 -5.90
C ALA A 84 6.30 7.63 -6.94
N LYS A 85 7.51 7.15 -7.20
CA LYS A 85 7.78 6.02 -8.11
C LYS A 85 7.19 4.69 -7.63
N ASP A 86 6.98 4.53 -6.33
CA ASP A 86 6.51 3.30 -5.70
C ASP A 86 5.08 3.43 -5.16
N VAL A 87 4.41 4.55 -5.41
CA VAL A 87 3.08 4.83 -4.83
C VAL A 87 2.05 3.75 -5.15
N CYS A 88 2.06 3.20 -6.38
CA CYS A 88 1.17 2.11 -6.78
C CYS A 88 1.45 0.84 -5.97
N ASN A 89 2.72 0.54 -5.68
CA ASN A 89 3.11 -0.61 -4.87
C ASN A 89 2.60 -0.46 -3.44
N TYR A 90 2.82 0.69 -2.81
CA TYR A 90 2.32 0.98 -1.46
C TYR A 90 0.79 1.02 -1.40
N ALA A 91 0.13 1.58 -2.41
CA ALA A 91 -1.32 1.57 -2.51
C ALA A 91 -1.89 0.14 -2.61
N ALA A 92 -1.22 -0.73 -3.36
CA ALA A 92 -1.55 -2.15 -3.45
C ALA A 92 -1.32 -2.89 -2.13
N GLU A 93 -0.22 -2.60 -1.42
CA GLU A 93 0.06 -3.13 -0.06
C GLU A 93 -0.97 -2.69 0.98
N LEU A 94 -1.54 -1.50 0.82
CA LEU A 94 -2.58 -0.95 1.70
C LEU A 94 -3.99 -1.39 1.28
N GLY A 95 -4.14 -1.96 0.06
CA GLY A 95 -5.43 -2.33 -0.51
C GLY A 95 -6.28 -1.15 -0.97
N SER A 96 -5.67 0.05 -1.10
CA SER A 96 -6.38 1.25 -1.47
C SER A 96 -6.63 1.34 -2.98
N VAL A 97 -7.80 0.88 -3.41
CA VAL A 97 -8.27 1.04 -4.81
C VAL A 97 -8.43 2.51 -5.17
N ARG A 98 -8.80 3.37 -4.22
CA ARG A 98 -8.93 4.81 -4.43
C ARG A 98 -7.59 5.44 -4.82
N LEU A 99 -6.55 5.12 -4.08
CA LEU A 99 -5.21 5.64 -4.34
C LEU A 99 -4.63 5.08 -5.65
N LEU A 100 -4.91 3.80 -5.97
CA LEU A 100 -4.57 3.21 -7.27
C LEU A 100 -5.25 3.95 -8.43
N LYS A 101 -6.53 4.31 -8.30
CA LYS A 101 -7.26 5.11 -9.29
C LYS A 101 -6.61 6.47 -9.49
N TRP A 102 -6.40 7.19 -8.38
CA TRP A 102 -5.73 8.49 -8.40
C TRP A 102 -4.35 8.40 -9.09
N ALA A 103 -3.55 7.40 -8.76
CA ALA A 103 -2.23 7.19 -9.36
C ALA A 103 -2.32 7.03 -10.90
N ARG A 104 -3.30 6.26 -11.39
CA ARG A 104 -3.52 6.06 -12.83
C ARG A 104 -4.01 7.32 -13.54
N GLU A 105 -4.93 8.06 -12.93
CA GLU A 105 -5.41 9.36 -13.46
C GLU A 105 -4.27 10.37 -13.58
N ASN A 106 -3.23 10.23 -12.75
CA ASN A 106 -2.05 11.08 -12.74
C ASN A 106 -0.82 10.45 -13.45
N ASN A 107 -1.02 9.41 -14.27
CA ASN A 107 -0.02 8.75 -15.09
C ASN A 107 1.17 8.18 -14.28
N LEU A 108 0.95 7.78 -13.03
CA LEU A 108 1.96 7.06 -12.26
C LEU A 108 2.00 5.59 -12.68
N ASP A 109 3.21 5.07 -12.83
CA ASP A 109 3.44 3.73 -13.35
C ASP A 109 3.18 2.65 -12.29
N TRP A 110 2.77 1.48 -12.77
CA TRP A 110 2.70 0.24 -12.02
C TRP A 110 3.47 -0.88 -12.73
N SER A 111 3.77 -1.94 -12.02
CA SER A 111 4.53 -3.09 -12.53
C SER A 111 3.93 -4.41 -12.06
N THR A 112 4.51 -5.53 -12.46
CA THR A 112 4.13 -6.86 -11.92
C THR A 112 4.18 -6.88 -10.40
N TYR A 113 5.15 -6.19 -9.80
CA TYR A 113 5.30 -6.08 -8.35
C TYR A 113 4.08 -5.44 -7.66
N THR A 114 3.35 -4.57 -8.36
CA THR A 114 2.11 -3.98 -7.82
C THR A 114 1.02 -5.04 -7.64
N CYS A 115 0.85 -5.96 -8.60
CA CYS A 115 -0.06 -7.10 -8.46
C CYS A 115 0.42 -8.10 -7.40
N GLU A 116 1.72 -8.36 -7.33
CA GLU A 116 2.33 -9.20 -6.29
C GLU A 116 2.07 -8.64 -4.90
N SER A 117 2.21 -7.31 -4.72
CA SER A 117 1.93 -6.64 -3.45
C SER A 117 0.47 -6.83 -3.03
N ALA A 118 -0.50 -6.58 -3.92
CA ALA A 118 -1.91 -6.80 -3.62
C ALA A 118 -2.20 -8.27 -3.24
N ALA A 119 -1.58 -9.22 -3.94
CA ALA A 119 -1.71 -10.65 -3.67
C ALA A 119 -1.06 -11.06 -2.34
N THR A 120 0.12 -10.50 -2.01
CA THR A 120 0.86 -10.75 -0.76
C THR A 120 0.06 -10.36 0.48
N TYR A 121 -0.62 -9.22 0.40
CA TYR A 121 -1.40 -8.68 1.53
C TYR A 121 -2.89 -9.07 1.50
N GLY A 122 -3.31 -9.91 0.53
CA GLY A 122 -4.67 -10.44 0.45
C GLY A 122 -5.74 -9.42 0.01
N HIS A 123 -5.32 -8.36 -0.67
CA HIS A 123 -6.21 -7.28 -1.10
C HIS A 123 -6.89 -7.60 -2.45
N LEU A 124 -7.87 -8.50 -2.42
CA LEU A 124 -8.59 -8.95 -3.62
C LEU A 124 -9.15 -7.80 -4.46
N SER A 125 -9.75 -6.78 -3.82
CA SER A 125 -10.32 -5.63 -4.54
C SER A 125 -9.26 -4.84 -5.30
N ALA A 126 -8.07 -4.67 -4.71
CA ALA A 126 -6.94 -4.02 -5.36
C ALA A 126 -6.39 -4.87 -6.52
N LEU A 127 -6.24 -6.19 -6.30
CA LEU A 127 -5.78 -7.12 -7.34
C LEU A 127 -6.73 -7.15 -8.55
N LYS A 128 -8.05 -7.17 -8.31
CA LYS A 128 -9.06 -7.08 -9.38
C LYS A 128 -8.91 -5.79 -10.16
N TYR A 129 -8.89 -4.66 -9.46
CA TYR A 129 -8.74 -3.36 -10.10
C TYR A 129 -7.48 -3.27 -10.97
N LEU A 130 -6.34 -3.73 -10.44
CA LEU A 130 -5.07 -3.74 -11.15
C LEU A 130 -5.15 -4.56 -12.44
N HIS A 131 -5.60 -5.81 -12.34
CA HIS A 131 -5.73 -6.71 -13.50
C HIS A 131 -6.71 -6.17 -14.55
N GLU A 132 -7.90 -5.73 -14.15
CA GLU A 132 -8.93 -5.20 -15.04
C GLU A 132 -8.50 -3.91 -15.77
N ASN A 133 -7.55 -3.15 -15.20
CA ASN A 133 -7.02 -1.92 -15.79
C ASN A 133 -5.64 -2.12 -16.45
N GLY A 134 -5.24 -3.37 -16.72
CA GLY A 134 -4.07 -3.69 -17.53
C GLY A 134 -2.74 -3.61 -16.78
N CYS A 135 -2.73 -3.68 -15.45
CA CYS A 135 -1.50 -3.89 -14.72
C CYS A 135 -0.93 -5.28 -15.09
N PRO A 136 0.35 -5.36 -15.47
CA PRO A 136 0.95 -6.65 -15.76
C PRO A 136 1.02 -7.50 -14.48
N TRP A 137 0.83 -8.80 -14.62
CA TRP A 137 1.04 -9.78 -13.58
C TRP A 137 1.80 -10.99 -14.11
N ASP A 138 2.38 -11.77 -13.23
CA ASP A 138 3.16 -12.93 -13.57
C ASP A 138 2.96 -14.08 -12.57
N SER A 139 3.74 -15.15 -12.70
CA SER A 139 3.66 -16.31 -11.81
C SER A 139 3.93 -16.00 -10.34
N TYR A 140 4.63 -14.91 -10.04
CA TYR A 140 4.86 -14.48 -8.66
C TYR A 140 3.58 -13.99 -7.99
N THR A 141 2.61 -13.46 -8.73
CA THR A 141 1.29 -13.11 -8.18
C THR A 141 0.60 -14.34 -7.57
N CYS A 142 0.55 -15.48 -8.31
CA CYS A 142 0.03 -16.74 -7.77
C CYS A 142 0.89 -17.27 -6.62
N PHE A 143 2.22 -17.21 -6.76
CA PHE A 143 3.14 -17.67 -5.72
C PHE A 143 2.93 -16.91 -4.41
N ARG A 144 2.87 -15.58 -4.46
CA ARG A 144 2.67 -14.73 -3.29
C ARG A 144 1.32 -15.00 -2.62
N ALA A 145 0.23 -15.06 -3.40
CA ALA A 145 -1.09 -15.39 -2.88
C ALA A 145 -1.10 -16.75 -2.16
N ALA A 146 -0.47 -17.78 -2.75
CA ALA A 146 -0.38 -19.11 -2.14
C ALA A 146 0.50 -19.11 -0.88
N TYR A 147 1.69 -18.49 -0.95
CA TYR A 147 2.66 -18.48 0.14
C TYR A 147 2.13 -17.77 1.40
N TYR A 148 1.37 -16.68 1.22
CA TYR A 148 0.76 -15.93 2.32
C TYR A 148 -0.68 -16.35 2.61
N GLU A 149 -1.13 -17.48 2.04
CA GLU A 149 -2.46 -18.07 2.27
C GLU A 149 -3.64 -17.12 1.92
N CYS A 150 -3.41 -16.22 0.97
CA CYS A 150 -4.43 -15.28 0.48
C CYS A 150 -5.34 -15.96 -0.55
N TRP A 151 -6.19 -16.89 -0.09
CA TRP A 151 -6.92 -17.83 -0.93
C TRP A 151 -7.86 -17.17 -1.94
N ASP A 152 -8.52 -16.07 -1.57
CA ASP A 152 -9.40 -15.34 -2.48
C ASP A 152 -8.63 -14.69 -3.63
N CYS A 153 -7.41 -14.18 -3.35
CA CYS A 153 -6.52 -13.66 -4.38
C CYS A 153 -5.98 -14.77 -5.28
N LEU A 154 -5.62 -15.92 -4.69
CA LEU A 154 -5.18 -17.08 -5.46
C LEU A 154 -6.30 -17.62 -6.34
N GLN A 155 -7.52 -17.75 -5.83
CA GLN A 155 -8.68 -18.18 -6.62
C GLN A 155 -8.89 -17.25 -7.81
N TYR A 156 -8.89 -15.94 -7.57
CA TYR A 156 -9.04 -14.96 -8.64
C TYR A 156 -7.94 -15.06 -9.71
N ALA A 157 -6.67 -15.24 -9.28
CA ALA A 157 -5.55 -15.39 -10.19
C ALA A 157 -5.64 -16.68 -11.03
N VAL A 158 -6.11 -17.79 -10.43
CA VAL A 158 -6.36 -19.06 -11.13
C VAL A 158 -7.51 -18.92 -12.13
N ASP A 159 -8.63 -18.34 -11.73
CA ASP A 159 -9.82 -18.16 -12.58
C ASP A 159 -9.52 -17.29 -13.81
N ASN A 160 -8.63 -16.30 -13.65
CA ASN A 160 -8.22 -15.40 -14.72
C ASN A 160 -6.90 -15.82 -15.40
N LYS A 161 -6.46 -17.07 -15.19
CA LYS A 161 -5.30 -17.68 -15.89
C LYS A 161 -4.02 -16.85 -15.77
N CYS A 162 -3.73 -16.32 -14.59
CA CYS A 162 -2.47 -15.67 -14.31
C CYS A 162 -1.29 -16.60 -14.65
N PRO A 163 -0.19 -16.15 -15.26
CA PRO A 163 0.91 -17.04 -15.62
C PRO A 163 1.31 -18.00 -14.50
N GLY A 164 1.43 -19.29 -14.82
CA GLY A 164 1.78 -20.34 -13.84
C GLY A 164 0.60 -20.85 -12.98
N TRP A 165 -0.63 -20.42 -13.25
CA TRP A 165 -1.84 -20.79 -12.51
C TRP A 165 -2.08 -22.32 -12.43
N GLU A 166 -1.71 -23.08 -13.46
CA GLU A 166 -1.97 -24.52 -13.54
C GLU A 166 -1.32 -25.28 -12.39
N ARG A 167 -0.13 -24.86 -11.99
CA ARG A 167 0.57 -25.44 -10.84
C ARG A 167 -0.26 -25.27 -9.57
N TYR A 168 -0.69 -24.06 -9.30
CA TYR A 168 -1.39 -23.72 -8.06
C TYR A 168 -2.82 -24.26 -8.04
N ALA A 169 -3.50 -24.30 -9.19
CA ALA A 169 -4.80 -24.94 -9.33
C ALA A 169 -4.77 -26.42 -8.97
N LYS A 170 -3.69 -27.15 -9.32
CA LYS A 170 -3.51 -28.56 -8.97
C LYS A 170 -3.09 -28.74 -7.50
N GLU A 171 -2.11 -27.96 -7.07
CA GLU A 171 -1.54 -28.07 -5.71
C GLU A 171 -2.56 -27.71 -4.62
N TYR A 172 -3.40 -26.73 -4.87
CA TYR A 172 -4.38 -26.21 -3.91
C TYR A 172 -5.84 -26.49 -4.30
N ALA A 173 -6.10 -27.46 -5.19
CA ALA A 173 -7.45 -27.82 -5.63
C ALA A 173 -8.44 -28.11 -4.48
N TRP A 174 -7.94 -28.59 -3.33
CA TRP A 174 -8.74 -28.83 -2.13
C TRP A 174 -9.15 -27.55 -1.39
N ARG A 175 -8.51 -26.43 -1.68
CA ARG A 175 -8.77 -25.13 -1.05
C ARG A 175 -9.51 -24.16 -1.97
N LEU A 176 -9.25 -24.26 -3.28
CA LEU A 176 -9.87 -23.44 -4.30
C LEU A 176 -11.27 -23.99 -4.64
N ARG A 177 -12.17 -23.09 -5.02
CA ARG A 177 -13.58 -23.41 -5.34
C ARG A 177 -13.80 -23.64 -6.83
#